data_310eb6043c6e980f513bd76e19f4464f
#
_entry.id   310eb6043c6e980f513bd76e19f4464f
#
_cell.length_a   1.000
_cell.length_b   1.000
_cell.length_c   1.000
_cell.angle_alpha   90.00
_cell.angle_beta   90.00
_cell.angle_gamma   90.00
#
_symmetry.space_group_name_H-M   'P 1'
#
loop_
_entity.id
_entity.type
_entity.pdbx_description
1 polymer ?
#
loop_
_entity_poly.entity_id
_entity_poly.type
_entity_poly.pdbx_seq_one_letter_code
_entity_poly.pdbx_strand_id
1 'polypeptide(L)'
;MTSGEGMDASREQVLLQEEILGFLGDPETYGGSRVIRYDTHAAAVFLAGDRALKIKRAVRFPFLDYSTLEKRKIACSAEIAVNRRFAPQLYRGIVAITRERDGRLAIGGEGEAVEWAVGMARFDESQTLDHIAERGEFSDRLAE
;
A
#
# COMPACT_ATOMS: atom_id res chain seq x y z
N MET A 1 10.37 28.36 9.40
CA MET A 1 9.89 28.02 8.05
C MET A 1 10.18 26.58 7.67
N THR A 2 11.34 26.06 8.04
CA THR A 2 11.66 24.67 7.71
C THR A 2 10.67 23.65 8.30
N SER A 3 10.20 23.89 9.52
CA SER A 3 9.19 23.00 10.11
C SER A 3 7.85 23.10 9.39
N GLY A 4 7.51 24.31 8.93
CA GLY A 4 6.29 24.51 8.13
C GLY A 4 6.39 23.82 6.78
N GLU A 5 7.56 23.89 6.15
CA GLU A 5 7.79 23.20 4.88
C GLU A 5 7.71 21.69 5.04
N GLY A 6 8.27 21.14 6.12
CA GLY A 6 8.20 19.72 6.41
C GLY A 6 6.76 19.27 6.65
N MET A 7 5.97 20.08 7.35
CA MET A 7 4.56 19.79 7.58
C MET A 7 3.77 19.86 6.27
N ASP A 8 4.06 20.85 5.41
CA ASP A 8 3.38 20.99 4.12
C ASP A 8 3.69 19.82 3.21
N ALA A 9 4.95 19.38 3.14
CA ALA A 9 5.33 18.22 2.36
C ALA A 9 4.60 16.97 2.88
N SER A 10 4.52 16.81 4.19
CA SER A 10 3.80 15.70 4.82
C SER A 10 2.32 15.76 4.49
N ARG A 11 1.73 16.95 4.50
CA ARG A 11 0.33 17.16 4.14
C ARG A 11 0.09 16.83 2.67
N GLU A 12 0.99 17.26 1.79
CA GLU A 12 0.90 16.94 0.36
C GLU A 12 0.95 15.45 0.13
N GLN A 13 1.84 14.75 0.84
CA GLN A 13 1.93 13.29 0.75
C GLN A 13 0.62 12.63 1.21
N VAL A 14 0.03 13.11 2.29
CA VAL A 14 -1.22 12.57 2.80
C VAL A 14 -2.36 12.82 1.81
N LEU A 15 -2.46 14.04 1.26
CA LEU A 15 -3.52 14.37 0.29
C LEU A 15 -3.39 13.54 -0.99
N LEU A 16 -2.17 13.39 -1.50
CA LEU A 16 -1.92 12.56 -2.67
C LEU A 16 -2.29 11.11 -2.38
N GLN A 17 -1.92 10.61 -1.21
CA GLN A 17 -2.25 9.23 -0.85
C GLN A 17 -3.75 9.03 -0.70
N GLU A 18 -4.49 10.02 -0.20
CA GLU A 18 -5.95 9.95 -0.14
C GLU A 18 -6.56 9.78 -1.53
N GLU A 19 -6.05 10.51 -2.51
CA GLU A 19 -6.47 10.37 -3.90
C GLU A 19 -6.19 8.95 -4.40
N ILE A 20 -5.01 8.44 -4.11
CA ILE A 20 -4.60 7.10 -4.54
C ILE A 20 -5.46 6.02 -3.89
N LEU A 21 -5.74 6.16 -2.58
CA LEU A 21 -6.60 5.21 -1.87
C LEU A 21 -8.01 5.21 -2.44
N GLY A 22 -8.54 6.38 -2.80
CA GLY A 22 -9.83 6.49 -3.46
C GLY A 22 -9.84 5.78 -4.81
N PHE A 23 -8.80 5.95 -5.60
CA PHE A 23 -8.63 5.26 -6.87
C PHE A 23 -8.57 3.73 -6.69
N LEU A 24 -7.81 3.26 -5.72
CA LEU A 24 -7.67 1.83 -5.47
C LEU A 24 -8.93 1.21 -4.87
N GLY A 25 -9.78 2.00 -4.25
CA GLY A 25 -11.05 1.53 -3.72
C GLY A 25 -12.19 1.57 -4.72
N ASP A 26 -11.99 2.13 -5.90
CA ASP A 26 -13.02 2.28 -6.90
C ASP A 26 -13.13 1.01 -7.75
N PRO A 27 -14.32 0.36 -7.80
CA PRO A 27 -14.52 -0.82 -8.63
C PRO A 27 -14.15 -0.62 -10.11
N GLU A 28 -14.35 0.60 -10.63
CA GLU A 28 -14.01 0.90 -12.02
C GLU A 28 -12.53 0.75 -12.32
N THR A 29 -11.67 0.92 -11.33
CA THR A 29 -10.23 0.71 -11.48
C THR A 29 -9.92 -0.73 -11.89
N TYR A 30 -10.80 -1.65 -11.54
CA TYR A 30 -10.63 -3.09 -11.78
C TYR A 30 -11.67 -3.64 -12.76
N GLY A 31 -12.18 -2.79 -13.64
CA GLY A 31 -13.17 -3.22 -14.63
C GLY A 31 -14.54 -3.57 -14.06
N GLY A 32 -14.90 -2.96 -12.94
CA GLY A 32 -16.19 -3.16 -12.31
C GLY A 32 -16.22 -4.25 -11.25
N SER A 33 -15.08 -4.83 -10.92
CA SER A 33 -15.00 -5.85 -9.85
C SER A 33 -15.24 -5.22 -8.50
N ARG A 34 -15.92 -5.96 -7.63
CA ARG A 34 -16.13 -5.54 -6.25
C ARG A 34 -14.79 -5.38 -5.55
N VAL A 35 -14.64 -4.32 -4.77
CA VAL A 35 -13.44 -4.06 -3.98
C VAL A 35 -13.77 -4.17 -2.50
N ILE A 36 -12.94 -4.89 -1.77
CA ILE A 36 -13.02 -4.97 -0.31
C ILE A 36 -11.78 -4.29 0.24
N ARG A 37 -11.96 -3.36 1.17
CA ARG A 37 -10.87 -2.59 1.76
C ARG A 37 -10.75 -2.90 3.25
N TYR A 38 -9.52 -3.11 3.69
CA TYR A 38 -9.18 -3.28 5.10
C TYR A 38 -8.11 -2.27 5.48
N ASP A 39 -8.32 -1.58 6.59
CA ASP A 39 -7.39 -0.56 7.06
C ASP A 39 -6.79 -0.96 8.39
N THR A 40 -5.47 -0.75 8.51
CA THR A 40 -4.79 -0.71 9.80
C THR A 40 -4.23 0.69 9.98
N HIS A 41 -3.63 0.98 11.13
CA HIS A 41 -3.05 2.31 11.36
C HIS A 41 -1.86 2.61 10.44
N ALA A 42 -1.24 1.59 9.86
CA ALA A 42 -0.06 1.76 9.02
C ALA A 42 -0.24 1.30 7.58
N ALA A 43 -1.40 0.73 7.22
CA ALA A 43 -1.60 0.18 5.88
C ALA A 43 -3.06 0.18 5.46
N ALA A 44 -3.29 0.09 4.16
CA ALA A 44 -4.60 -0.16 3.57
C ALA A 44 -4.46 -1.32 2.59
N VAL A 45 -5.35 -2.30 2.68
CA VAL A 45 -5.33 -3.48 1.81
C VAL A 45 -6.60 -3.48 0.96
N PHE A 46 -6.43 -3.68 -0.34
CA PHE A 46 -7.53 -3.72 -1.30
C PHE A 46 -7.60 -5.09 -1.96
N LEU A 47 -8.74 -5.75 -1.86
CA LEU A 47 -9.00 -7.03 -2.51
C LEU A 47 -9.92 -6.81 -3.68
N ALA A 48 -9.47 -7.16 -4.89
CA ALA A 48 -10.25 -7.00 -6.10
C ALA A 48 -9.89 -8.11 -7.09
N GLY A 49 -10.90 -8.82 -7.59
CA GLY A 49 -10.67 -9.95 -8.48
C GLY A 49 -9.78 -11.00 -7.82
N ASP A 50 -8.69 -11.35 -8.47
CA ASP A 50 -7.74 -12.34 -7.98
C ASP A 50 -6.50 -11.72 -7.33
N ARG A 51 -6.54 -10.42 -7.08
CA ARG A 51 -5.38 -9.69 -6.56
C ARG A 51 -5.67 -8.99 -5.25
N ALA A 52 -4.62 -8.78 -4.49
CA ALA A 52 -4.62 -7.95 -3.30
C ALA A 52 -3.49 -6.94 -3.42
N LEU A 53 -3.75 -5.70 -3.03
CA LEU A 53 -2.76 -4.63 -3.03
C LEU A 53 -2.70 -4.04 -1.64
N LYS A 54 -1.50 -3.96 -1.08
CA LYS A 54 -1.28 -3.38 0.25
C LYS A 54 -0.47 -2.10 0.11
N ILE A 55 -1.04 -1.00 0.57
CA ILE A 55 -0.42 0.31 0.56
C ILE A 55 0.04 0.65 1.96
N LYS A 56 1.31 1.01 2.11
CA LYS A 56 1.83 1.55 3.37
C LYS A 56 1.33 2.98 3.51
N ARG A 57 0.72 3.32 4.64
CA ARG A 57 0.17 4.66 4.82
C ARG A 57 1.29 5.67 5.09
N ALA A 58 1.08 6.92 4.62
CA ALA A 58 2.05 8.00 4.79
C ALA A 58 1.96 8.52 6.23
N VAL A 59 2.47 7.71 7.17
CA VAL A 59 2.44 8.01 8.60
C VAL A 59 3.85 7.92 9.17
N ARG A 60 4.04 8.61 10.28
CA ARG A 60 5.31 8.59 11.01
C ARG A 60 5.03 8.39 12.49
N PHE A 61 5.57 7.32 13.04
CA PHE A 61 5.54 7.01 14.46
C PHE A 61 6.98 6.92 14.95
N PRO A 62 7.25 6.95 16.26
CA PRO A 62 8.63 6.88 16.76
C PRO A 62 9.41 5.66 16.28
N PHE A 63 8.73 4.56 16.00
CA PHE A 63 9.33 3.30 15.59
C PHE A 63 9.09 2.98 14.11
N LEU A 64 8.42 3.86 13.36
CA LEU A 64 7.98 3.56 12.00
C LEU A 64 7.87 4.86 11.22
N ASP A 65 8.52 4.92 10.07
CA ASP A 65 8.48 6.13 9.24
C ASP A 65 8.18 5.76 7.79
N TYR A 66 6.95 6.00 7.37
CA TYR A 66 6.48 5.85 5.99
C TYR A 66 6.12 7.22 5.40
N SER A 67 6.72 8.29 5.89
CA SER A 67 6.34 9.64 5.53
C SER A 67 6.72 10.05 4.11
N THR A 68 7.68 9.37 3.49
CA THR A 68 8.09 9.68 2.12
C THR A 68 7.83 8.48 1.20
N LEU A 69 7.69 8.77 -0.09
CA LEU A 69 7.50 7.75 -1.12
C LEU A 69 8.66 6.76 -1.13
N GLU A 70 9.89 7.27 -1.02
CA GLU A 70 11.10 6.44 -1.00
C GLU A 70 11.09 5.46 0.17
N LYS A 71 10.72 5.93 1.36
CA LYS A 71 10.64 5.08 2.55
C LYS A 71 9.58 4.00 2.39
N ARG A 72 8.46 4.34 1.76
CA ARG A 72 7.40 3.36 1.51
C ARG A 72 7.84 2.30 0.50
N LYS A 73 8.59 2.70 -0.52
CA LYS A 73 9.13 1.76 -1.51
C LYS A 73 10.09 0.77 -0.86
N ILE A 74 11.00 1.27 -0.03
CA ILE A 74 11.95 0.44 0.71
C ILE A 74 11.21 -0.54 1.61
N ALA A 75 10.19 -0.07 2.32
CA ALA A 75 9.41 -0.91 3.21
C ALA A 75 8.65 -2.00 2.46
N CYS A 76 8.07 -1.67 1.31
CA CYS A 76 7.38 -2.66 0.46
C CYS A 76 8.35 -3.74 -0.03
N SER A 77 9.51 -3.32 -0.50
CA SER A 77 10.54 -4.25 -0.99
C SER A 77 11.03 -5.17 0.13
N ALA A 78 11.22 -4.63 1.32
CA ALA A 78 11.66 -5.40 2.48
C ALA A 78 10.59 -6.42 2.89
N GLU A 79 9.33 -6.02 2.91
CA GLU A 79 8.22 -6.93 3.25
C GLU A 79 8.16 -8.09 2.27
N ILE A 80 8.28 -7.81 0.98
CA ILE A 80 8.25 -8.84 -0.06
C ILE A 80 9.42 -9.80 0.11
N ALA A 81 10.64 -9.27 0.31
CA ALA A 81 11.83 -10.09 0.47
C ALA A 81 11.72 -11.05 1.65
N VAL A 82 11.22 -10.57 2.78
CA VAL A 82 11.06 -11.39 3.98
C VAL A 82 9.95 -12.42 3.79
N ASN A 83 8.79 -12.00 3.31
CA ASN A 83 7.61 -12.86 3.31
C ASN A 83 7.59 -13.88 2.17
N ARG A 84 8.31 -13.63 1.07
CA ARG A 84 8.46 -14.64 0.01
C ARG A 84 9.10 -15.93 0.48
N ARG A 85 9.92 -15.86 1.51
CA ARG A 85 10.54 -17.05 2.10
C ARG A 85 9.51 -17.99 2.70
N PHE A 86 8.41 -17.41 3.22
CA PHE A 86 7.39 -18.19 3.93
C PHE A 86 6.15 -18.45 3.08
N ALA A 87 5.86 -17.57 2.14
CA ALA A 87 4.64 -17.64 1.33
C ALA A 87 4.89 -17.18 -0.10
N PRO A 88 5.74 -17.91 -0.85
CA PRO A 88 6.12 -17.47 -2.21
C PRO A 88 4.94 -17.42 -3.18
N GLN A 89 3.90 -18.22 -2.98
CA GLN A 89 2.72 -18.19 -3.83
C GLN A 89 1.85 -16.96 -3.59
N LEU A 90 1.95 -16.39 -2.41
CA LEU A 90 1.11 -15.25 -2.02
C LEU A 90 1.68 -13.91 -2.51
N TYR A 91 2.98 -13.74 -2.45
CA TYR A 91 3.63 -12.45 -2.77
C TYR A 91 4.06 -12.40 -4.22
N ARG A 92 3.40 -11.53 -5.01
CA ARG A 92 3.68 -11.37 -6.44
C ARG A 92 4.81 -10.38 -6.71
N GLY A 93 4.93 -9.32 -5.91
CA GLY A 93 6.01 -8.36 -6.04
C GLY A 93 5.56 -6.94 -5.76
N ILE A 94 6.48 -6.00 -5.99
CA ILE A 94 6.19 -4.59 -5.82
C ILE A 94 5.42 -4.08 -7.05
N VAL A 95 4.41 -3.24 -6.80
CA VAL A 95 3.57 -2.68 -7.85
C VAL A 95 3.59 -1.16 -7.73
N ALA A 96 3.84 -0.48 -8.85
CA ALA A 96 3.81 0.97 -8.90
C ALA A 96 2.39 1.45 -9.17
N ILE A 97 1.95 2.47 -8.46
CA ILE A 97 0.76 3.24 -8.82
C ILE A 97 1.30 4.47 -9.54
N THR A 98 0.84 4.70 -10.76
CA THR A 98 1.45 5.70 -11.63
C THR A 98 0.48 6.81 -12.00
N ARG A 99 1.04 8.00 -12.26
CA ARG A 99 0.32 9.15 -12.81
C ARG A 99 0.62 9.22 -14.29
N GLU A 100 -0.40 9.02 -15.12
CA GLU A 100 -0.26 9.03 -16.57
C GLU A 100 -0.30 10.46 -17.11
N ARG A 101 0.03 10.63 -18.40
CA ARG A 101 0.10 11.94 -19.03
C ARG A 101 -1.21 12.72 -18.97
N ASP A 102 -2.33 12.02 -19.03
CA ASP A 102 -3.65 12.65 -18.96
C ASP A 102 -4.07 12.99 -17.53
N GLY A 103 -3.21 12.75 -16.56
CA GLY A 103 -3.47 13.02 -15.15
C GLY A 103 -4.16 11.90 -14.41
N ARG A 104 -4.56 10.84 -15.09
CA ARG A 104 -5.22 9.70 -14.45
C ARG A 104 -4.21 8.80 -13.73
N LEU A 105 -4.69 8.14 -12.69
CA LEU A 105 -3.91 7.13 -12.00
C LEU A 105 -4.05 5.79 -12.71
N ALA A 106 -3.00 4.98 -12.64
CA ALA A 106 -3.02 3.62 -13.19
C ALA A 106 -2.24 2.69 -12.27
N ILE A 107 -2.53 1.40 -12.36
CA ILE A 107 -1.78 0.38 -11.63
C ILE A 107 -0.74 -0.18 -12.59
N GLY A 108 0.54 0.06 -12.30
CA GLY A 108 1.63 -0.42 -13.14
C GLY A 108 1.69 0.19 -14.52
N GLY A 109 1.27 1.45 -14.68
CA GLY A 109 1.29 2.15 -15.95
C GLY A 109 2.68 2.64 -16.32
N GLU A 110 2.76 3.39 -17.43
CA GLU A 110 4.03 3.89 -17.95
C GLU A 110 4.45 5.23 -17.35
N GLY A 111 3.52 5.89 -16.63
CA GLY A 111 3.78 7.19 -16.05
C GLY A 111 4.69 7.15 -14.84
N GLU A 112 4.84 8.31 -14.20
CA GLU A 112 5.64 8.44 -13.00
C GLU A 112 5.01 7.67 -11.84
N ALA A 113 5.83 6.92 -11.10
CA ALA A 113 5.37 6.24 -9.88
C ALA A 113 5.08 7.27 -8.80
N VAL A 114 3.84 7.28 -8.33
CA VAL A 114 3.40 8.19 -7.26
C VAL A 114 3.07 7.44 -5.96
N GLU A 115 3.03 6.10 -6.01
CA GLU A 115 2.88 5.26 -4.83
C GLU A 115 3.39 3.85 -5.15
N TRP A 116 3.67 3.09 -4.10
CA TRP A 116 4.14 1.71 -4.20
C TRP A 116 3.25 0.81 -3.36
N ALA A 117 2.96 -0.36 -3.91
CA ALA A 117 2.13 -1.36 -3.26
C ALA A 117 2.84 -2.69 -3.19
N VAL A 118 2.52 -3.47 -2.17
CA VAL A 118 2.86 -4.88 -2.14
C VAL A 118 1.76 -5.61 -2.90
N GLY A 119 2.14 -6.24 -4.01
CA GLY A 119 1.21 -7.04 -4.82
C GLY A 119 1.15 -8.46 -4.31
N MET A 120 -0.07 -8.95 -4.06
CA MET A 120 -0.31 -10.28 -3.55
C MET A 120 -1.43 -10.95 -4.33
N ALA A 121 -1.43 -12.28 -4.34
CA ALA A 121 -2.57 -13.04 -4.81
C ALA A 121 -3.69 -12.88 -3.79
N ARG A 122 -4.94 -12.84 -4.29
CA ARG A 122 -6.07 -12.80 -3.38
C ARG A 122 -6.17 -14.11 -2.62
N PHE A 123 -6.41 -14.00 -1.34
CA PHE A 123 -6.54 -15.13 -0.44
C PHE A 123 -8.00 -15.30 -0.03
N ASP A 124 -8.32 -16.46 0.53
CA ASP A 124 -9.65 -16.72 1.09
C ASP A 124 -9.84 -15.84 2.32
N GLU A 125 -10.85 -14.97 2.28
CA GLU A 125 -11.14 -14.02 3.34
C GLU A 125 -11.34 -14.69 4.70
N SER A 126 -12.01 -15.85 4.72
CA SER A 126 -12.30 -16.52 5.97
C SER A 126 -11.08 -17.13 6.63
N GLN A 127 -10.07 -17.51 5.82
CA GLN A 127 -8.87 -18.15 6.35
C GLN A 127 -7.73 -17.15 6.55
N THR A 128 -7.63 -16.19 5.67
CA THR A 128 -6.42 -15.39 5.55
C THR A 128 -6.54 -14.03 6.20
N LEU A 129 -7.75 -13.56 6.46
CA LEU A 129 -7.95 -12.34 7.22
C LEU A 129 -7.35 -12.45 8.61
N ASP A 130 -7.57 -13.61 9.26
CA ASP A 130 -7.00 -13.86 10.58
C ASP A 130 -5.48 -13.84 10.50
N HIS A 131 -4.92 -14.47 9.48
CA HIS A 131 -3.48 -14.48 9.28
C HIS A 131 -2.91 -13.09 9.00
N ILE A 132 -3.61 -12.29 8.21
CA ILE A 132 -3.18 -10.93 7.94
C ILE A 132 -3.26 -10.07 9.18
N ALA A 133 -4.35 -10.20 9.93
CA ALA A 133 -4.51 -9.48 11.20
C ALA A 133 -3.43 -9.88 12.19
N GLU A 134 -3.20 -11.17 12.34
CA GLU A 134 -2.16 -11.68 13.23
C GLU A 134 -0.78 -11.20 12.80
N ARG A 135 -0.47 -11.28 11.51
CA ARG A 135 0.81 -10.81 10.99
C ARG A 135 0.94 -9.30 11.11
N GLY A 136 -0.14 -8.57 10.88
CA GLY A 136 -0.15 -7.13 11.06
C GLY A 136 0.15 -6.74 12.49
N GLU A 137 -0.53 -7.36 13.44
CA GLU A 137 -0.31 -7.14 14.85
C GLU A 137 1.10 -7.55 15.26
N PHE A 138 1.54 -8.69 14.77
CA PHE A 138 2.87 -9.21 15.07
C PHE A 138 3.95 -8.29 14.50
N SER A 139 3.78 -7.84 13.26
CA SER A 139 4.71 -6.91 12.62
C SER A 139 4.76 -5.58 13.36
N ASP A 140 3.62 -5.08 13.79
CA ASP A 140 3.53 -3.85 14.56
C ASP A 140 4.27 -3.99 15.89
N ARG A 141 4.10 -5.12 16.55
CA ARG A 141 4.82 -5.41 17.80
C ARG A 141 6.33 -5.48 17.57
N LEU A 142 6.75 -6.10 16.47
CA LEU A 142 8.15 -6.17 16.13
C LEU A 142 8.74 -4.81 15.78
N ALA A 143 7.92 -3.95 15.18
CA ALA A 143 8.33 -2.59 14.84
C ALA A 143 8.42 -1.70 16.07
N GLU A 144 7.74 -2.04 17.12
CA GLU A 144 7.82 -1.31 18.39
C GLU A 144 9.10 -1.64 19.13
#